data_9c8cb86114d6e79ad750832f610d2d65
#
_entry.id   9c8cb86114d6e79ad750832f610d2d65
#
_cell.length_a   1.000
_cell.length_b   1.000
_cell.length_c   1.000
_cell.angle_alpha   90.00
_cell.angle_beta   90.00
_cell.angle_gamma   90.00
#
_symmetry.space_group_name_H-M   'P 1'
#
loop_
_entity.id
_entity.type
_entity.pdbx_description
1 polymer ?
#
loop_
_entity_poly.entity_id
_entity_poly.type
_entity_poly.pdbx_seq_one_letter_code
_entity_poly.pdbx_strand_id
1 'polypeptide(L)'
;PYQFPPHLSQQDLYLFSEGKLRQGYRMLGSHAVEINGVNGVRFAVWAPNAERVSVVGEFNSWDGRVHPMRSHGSSGVWELFIPEIRQHALYRYEIRNRDTGQILTKTDPYAQGYELRPGTAALATPSHQHQWRDGEWMQQRGQWDWLHGAINIYEVHAGSWKRHTD
;
A
#
# COMPACT_ATOMS: atom_id res chain seq x y z
N PRO A 1 -0.50 -18.23 7.29
CA PRO A 1 -0.82 -16.83 7.65
C PRO A 1 -1.51 -16.70 9.01
N TYR A 2 -2.48 -17.55 9.34
CA TYR A 2 -3.37 -17.39 10.52
C TYR A 2 -2.73 -17.65 11.87
N GLN A 3 -1.54 -18.22 11.92
CA GLN A 3 -0.76 -18.40 13.16
C GLN A 3 -0.09 -17.09 13.62
N PHE A 4 0.02 -16.11 12.74
CA PHE A 4 0.61 -14.81 13.05
C PHE A 4 -0.42 -13.88 13.68
N PRO A 5 -0.04 -13.10 14.73
CA PRO A 5 -0.93 -12.13 15.33
C PRO A 5 -1.20 -10.95 14.39
N PRO A 6 -2.27 -10.18 14.61
CA PRO A 6 -2.43 -8.88 13.97
C PRO A 6 -1.23 -7.99 14.27
N HIS A 7 -0.81 -7.21 13.29
CA HIS A 7 0.37 -6.34 13.38
C HIS A 7 -0.01 -4.85 13.47
N LEU A 8 -1.22 -4.48 13.03
CA LEU A 8 -1.68 -3.11 13.14
C LEU A 8 -1.91 -2.71 14.61
N SER A 9 -1.40 -1.53 14.99
CA SER A 9 -1.56 -1.03 16.34
C SER A 9 -2.99 -0.53 16.58
N GLN A 10 -3.50 -0.70 17.81
CA GLN A 10 -4.80 -0.16 18.21
C GLN A 10 -4.83 1.38 18.13
N GLN A 11 -3.69 2.02 18.34
CA GLN A 11 -3.55 3.47 18.23
C GLN A 11 -3.73 3.95 16.79
N ASP A 12 -3.11 3.27 15.81
CA ASP A 12 -3.26 3.63 14.39
C ASP A 12 -4.70 3.42 13.92
N LEU A 13 -5.33 2.33 14.31
CA LEU A 13 -6.73 2.05 14.01
C LEU A 13 -7.66 3.12 14.61
N TYR A 14 -7.40 3.54 15.85
CA TYR A 14 -8.15 4.61 16.50
C TYR A 14 -7.97 5.95 15.77
N LEU A 15 -6.72 6.36 15.50
CA LEU A 15 -6.42 7.60 14.78
C LEU A 15 -6.99 7.60 13.36
N PHE A 16 -7.02 6.43 12.71
CA PHE A 16 -7.61 6.27 11.40
C PHE A 16 -9.13 6.49 11.44
N SER A 17 -9.83 5.87 12.39
CA SER A 17 -11.28 6.03 12.54
C SER A 17 -11.69 7.45 12.92
N GLU A 18 -10.82 8.19 13.63
CA GLU A 18 -10.99 9.61 13.95
C GLU A 18 -10.64 10.57 12.80
N GLY A 19 -10.14 10.05 11.67
CA GLY A 19 -9.64 10.88 10.57
C GLY A 19 -8.36 11.67 10.88
N LYS A 20 -7.63 11.28 11.93
CA LYS A 20 -6.42 11.96 12.42
C LYS A 20 -5.11 11.31 11.97
N LEU A 21 -5.16 10.14 11.37
CA LEU A 21 -3.98 9.43 10.87
C LEU A 21 -3.49 10.04 9.54
N ARG A 22 -2.56 10.98 9.62
CA ARG A 22 -2.03 11.70 8.44
C ARG A 22 -1.22 10.83 7.47
N GLN A 23 -0.66 9.73 7.95
CA GLN A 23 0.19 8.83 7.17
C GLN A 23 -0.48 7.46 6.99
N GLY A 24 -1.73 7.45 6.54
CA GLY A 24 -2.51 6.23 6.31
C GLY A 24 -1.81 5.21 5.41
N TYR A 25 -0.95 5.68 4.49
CA TYR A 25 -0.13 4.82 3.61
C TYR A 25 0.88 3.93 4.36
N ARG A 26 1.21 4.23 5.62
CA ARG A 26 2.04 3.35 6.47
C ARG A 26 1.24 2.21 7.08
N MET A 27 -0.06 2.44 7.25
CA MET A 27 -0.99 1.46 7.80
C MET A 27 -1.61 0.60 6.70
N LEU A 28 -2.14 1.23 5.65
CA LEU A 28 -2.82 0.58 4.53
C LEU A 28 -1.83 0.23 3.40
N GLY A 29 -2.23 -0.68 2.54
CA GLY A 29 -1.38 -1.18 1.46
C GLY A 29 -0.65 -2.48 1.80
N SER A 30 0.35 -2.80 0.99
CA SER A 30 1.25 -3.94 1.20
C SER A 30 2.59 -3.47 1.76
N HIS A 31 3.05 -4.11 2.85
CA HIS A 31 4.31 -3.78 3.50
C HIS A 31 5.12 -5.03 3.78
N ALA A 32 6.39 -5.04 3.38
CA ALA A 32 7.32 -6.07 3.79
C ALA A 32 7.59 -5.91 5.29
N VAL A 33 7.34 -6.94 6.07
CA VAL A 33 7.53 -6.96 7.52
C VAL A 33 8.08 -8.30 7.96
N GLU A 34 8.74 -8.31 9.11
CA GLU A 34 9.13 -9.53 9.81
C GLU A 34 8.25 -9.69 11.05
N ILE A 35 7.60 -10.85 11.18
CA ILE A 35 6.78 -11.20 12.33
C ILE A 35 7.28 -12.53 12.91
N ASN A 36 7.70 -12.52 14.18
CA ASN A 36 8.23 -13.70 14.86
C ASN A 36 9.41 -14.36 14.13
N GLY A 37 10.32 -13.55 13.55
CA GLY A 37 11.47 -14.05 12.80
C GLY A 37 11.15 -14.55 11.38
N VAL A 38 9.92 -14.38 10.91
CA VAL A 38 9.49 -14.80 9.57
C VAL A 38 9.24 -13.56 8.71
N ASN A 39 9.96 -13.46 7.60
CA ASN A 39 9.78 -12.43 6.61
C ASN A 39 8.51 -12.70 5.77
N GLY A 40 7.79 -11.64 5.43
CA GLY A 40 6.58 -11.75 4.62
C GLY A 40 6.02 -10.38 4.25
N VAL A 41 4.79 -10.38 3.79
CA VAL A 41 4.08 -9.15 3.42
C VAL A 41 2.80 -9.04 4.26
N ARG A 42 2.66 -7.91 4.93
CA ARG A 42 1.42 -7.51 5.56
C ARG A 42 0.58 -6.72 4.57
N PHE A 43 -0.64 -7.13 4.38
CA PHE A 43 -1.66 -6.46 3.58
C PHE A 43 -2.69 -5.83 4.51
N ALA A 44 -3.07 -4.59 4.23
CA ALA A 44 -4.16 -3.95 4.95
C ALA A 44 -4.99 -3.07 4.01
N VAL A 45 -6.31 -3.14 4.14
CA VAL A 45 -7.24 -2.38 3.32
C VAL A 45 -8.46 -1.92 4.14
N TRP A 46 -8.96 -0.75 3.83
CA TRP A 46 -10.20 -0.24 4.40
C TRP A 46 -11.37 -0.62 3.49
N ALA A 47 -12.26 -1.45 4.01
CA ALA A 47 -13.46 -1.94 3.33
C ALA A 47 -14.61 -2.08 4.34
N PRO A 48 -15.22 -0.97 4.80
CA PRO A 48 -16.17 -0.97 5.92
C PRO A 48 -17.50 -1.70 5.58
N ASN A 49 -17.85 -1.75 4.30
CA ASN A 49 -19.07 -2.41 3.83
C ASN A 49 -18.84 -3.88 3.41
N ALA A 50 -17.65 -4.41 3.67
CA ALA A 50 -17.35 -5.79 3.33
C ALA A 50 -17.89 -6.76 4.38
N GLU A 51 -18.42 -7.89 3.91
CA GLU A 51 -18.65 -9.09 4.71
C GLU A 51 -17.37 -9.93 4.83
N ARG A 52 -16.61 -10.00 3.73
CA ARG A 52 -15.34 -10.71 3.62
C ARG A 52 -14.40 -9.96 2.69
N VAL A 53 -13.14 -9.93 3.04
CA VAL A 53 -12.04 -9.47 2.17
C VAL A 53 -10.99 -10.57 2.10
N SER A 54 -10.45 -10.84 0.92
CA SER A 54 -9.36 -11.77 0.71
C SER A 54 -8.26 -11.14 -0.14
N VAL A 55 -7.01 -11.48 0.13
CA VAL A 55 -5.90 -11.15 -0.77
C VAL A 55 -5.82 -12.23 -1.84
N VAL A 56 -5.89 -11.84 -3.10
CA VAL A 56 -5.76 -12.74 -4.24
C VAL A 56 -4.57 -12.32 -5.11
N GLY A 57 -3.84 -13.28 -5.63
CA GLY A 57 -2.64 -13.00 -6.41
C GLY A 57 -2.02 -14.26 -7.01
N GLU A 58 -0.88 -14.09 -7.65
CA GLU A 58 -0.13 -15.22 -8.25
C GLU A 58 0.19 -16.33 -7.23
N PHE A 59 0.46 -15.94 -5.97
CA PHE A 59 0.83 -16.84 -4.88
C PHE A 59 -0.30 -17.75 -4.38
N ASN A 60 -1.53 -17.54 -4.81
CA ASN A 60 -2.68 -18.37 -4.48
C ASN A 60 -3.61 -18.63 -5.67
N SER A 61 -3.08 -18.52 -6.90
CA SER A 61 -3.84 -18.73 -8.15
C SER A 61 -5.11 -17.87 -8.23
N TRP A 62 -5.08 -16.68 -7.63
CA TRP A 62 -6.19 -15.72 -7.58
C TRP A 62 -7.45 -16.25 -6.87
N ASP A 63 -7.31 -17.26 -5.99
CA ASP A 63 -8.41 -17.88 -5.24
C ASP A 63 -8.66 -17.18 -3.91
N GLY A 64 -9.78 -16.46 -3.81
CA GLY A 64 -10.17 -15.73 -2.62
C GLY A 64 -10.51 -16.59 -1.39
N ARG A 65 -10.58 -17.92 -1.54
CA ARG A 65 -10.80 -18.85 -0.42
C ARG A 65 -9.53 -19.12 0.37
N VAL A 66 -8.35 -18.89 -0.20
CA VAL A 66 -7.05 -19.28 0.37
C VAL A 66 -6.56 -18.29 1.42
N HIS A 67 -6.72 -16.97 1.16
CA HIS A 67 -6.17 -15.91 2.01
C HIS A 67 -7.23 -14.89 2.46
N PRO A 68 -8.30 -15.33 3.18
CA PRO A 68 -9.23 -14.36 3.78
C PRO A 68 -8.53 -13.54 4.86
N MET A 69 -8.84 -12.24 4.90
CA MET A 69 -8.27 -11.27 5.83
C MET A 69 -9.05 -11.23 7.16
N ARG A 70 -8.39 -10.80 8.22
CA ARG A 70 -9.02 -10.54 9.52
C ARG A 70 -9.61 -9.14 9.54
N SER A 71 -10.82 -9.03 10.05
CA SER A 71 -11.46 -7.73 10.31
C SER A 71 -10.96 -7.15 11.64
N HIS A 72 -10.68 -5.85 11.65
CA HIS A 72 -10.46 -5.06 12.88
C HIS A 72 -11.76 -4.41 13.38
N GLY A 73 -12.87 -5.13 13.29
CA GLY A 73 -14.17 -4.75 13.85
C GLY A 73 -14.73 -3.46 13.25
N SER A 74 -15.14 -2.53 14.10
CA SER A 74 -15.81 -1.29 13.69
C SER A 74 -14.94 -0.31 12.90
N SER A 75 -13.61 -0.49 12.87
CA SER A 75 -12.73 0.36 12.06
C SER A 75 -12.94 0.20 10.55
N GLY A 76 -13.52 -0.92 10.12
CA GLY A 76 -13.66 -1.28 8.71
C GLY A 76 -12.34 -1.67 8.04
N VAL A 77 -11.25 -1.79 8.80
CA VAL A 77 -9.93 -2.19 8.31
C VAL A 77 -9.81 -3.72 8.35
N TRP A 78 -9.21 -4.26 7.32
CA TRP A 78 -8.92 -5.68 7.16
C TRP A 78 -7.42 -5.87 7.03
N GLU A 79 -6.88 -6.91 7.66
CA GLU A 79 -5.44 -7.18 7.71
C GLU A 79 -5.14 -8.66 7.51
N LEU A 80 -4.03 -8.95 6.82
CA LEU A 80 -3.46 -10.29 6.74
C LEU A 80 -1.95 -10.20 6.54
N PHE A 81 -1.20 -11.00 7.29
CA PHE A 81 0.21 -11.27 7.02
C PHE A 81 0.34 -12.59 6.26
N ILE A 82 1.06 -12.57 5.15
CA ILE A 82 1.36 -13.77 4.36
C ILE A 82 2.87 -13.93 4.31
N PRO A 83 3.42 -15.03 4.89
CA PRO A 83 4.85 -15.29 4.89
C PRO A 83 5.37 -15.61 3.48
N GLU A 84 6.66 -15.35 3.26
CA GLU A 84 7.44 -15.82 2.11
C GLU A 84 6.89 -15.41 0.73
N ILE A 85 6.07 -14.36 0.66
CA ILE A 85 5.64 -13.82 -0.64
C ILE A 85 6.85 -13.24 -1.37
N ARG A 86 7.00 -13.62 -2.65
CA ARG A 86 8.01 -13.06 -3.54
C ARG A 86 7.80 -11.56 -3.73
N GLN A 87 8.89 -10.81 -3.72
CA GLN A 87 8.87 -9.39 -4.07
C GLN A 87 8.24 -9.19 -5.46
N HIS A 88 7.46 -8.12 -5.60
CA HIS A 88 6.74 -7.75 -6.83
C HIS A 88 5.68 -8.78 -7.28
N ALA A 89 5.25 -9.69 -6.38
CA ALA A 89 4.11 -10.55 -6.69
C ALA A 89 2.86 -9.70 -6.95
N LEU A 90 2.12 -10.07 -7.98
CA LEU A 90 0.88 -9.39 -8.33
C LEU A 90 -0.23 -9.77 -7.34
N TYR A 91 -1.00 -8.77 -6.91
CA TYR A 91 -2.14 -9.00 -6.02
C TYR A 91 -3.29 -8.03 -6.26
N ARG A 92 -4.47 -8.38 -5.78
CA ARG A 92 -5.68 -7.57 -5.65
C ARG A 92 -6.42 -7.96 -4.37
N TYR A 93 -7.46 -7.21 -4.05
CA TYR A 93 -8.40 -7.58 -3.01
C TYR A 93 -9.70 -8.10 -3.64
N GLU A 94 -10.12 -9.30 -3.24
CA GLU A 94 -11.47 -9.81 -3.49
C GLU A 94 -12.34 -9.42 -2.30
N ILE A 95 -13.40 -8.65 -2.58
CA ILE A 95 -14.27 -8.07 -1.56
C ILE A 95 -15.69 -8.56 -1.79
N ARG A 96 -16.28 -9.22 -0.79
CA ARG A 96 -17.70 -9.53 -0.79
C ARG A 96 -18.45 -8.43 -0.05
N ASN A 97 -19.35 -7.78 -0.75
CA ASN A 97 -20.21 -6.75 -0.16
C ASN A 97 -21.23 -7.37 0.79
N ARG A 98 -21.41 -6.77 1.97
CA ARG A 98 -22.30 -7.28 3.03
C ARG A 98 -23.77 -7.24 2.62
N ASP A 99 -24.21 -6.16 1.98
CA ASP A 99 -25.63 -5.91 1.72
C ASP A 99 -26.10 -6.63 0.46
N THR A 100 -25.26 -6.66 -0.58
CA THR A 100 -25.63 -7.21 -1.89
C THR A 100 -25.12 -8.64 -2.13
N GLY A 101 -24.15 -9.10 -1.32
CA GLY A 101 -23.45 -10.37 -1.54
C GLY A 101 -22.54 -10.38 -2.77
N GLN A 102 -22.46 -9.28 -3.52
CA GLN A 102 -21.64 -9.20 -4.73
C GLN A 102 -20.16 -9.32 -4.40
N ILE A 103 -19.45 -10.11 -5.20
CA ILE A 103 -17.99 -10.25 -5.12
C ILE A 103 -17.35 -9.35 -6.16
N LEU A 104 -16.47 -8.47 -5.71
CA LEU A 104 -15.72 -7.53 -6.54
C LEU A 104 -14.24 -7.72 -6.33
N THR A 105 -13.47 -7.71 -7.42
CA THR A 105 -12.01 -7.67 -7.35
C THR A 105 -11.53 -6.23 -7.55
N LYS A 106 -10.79 -5.71 -6.58
CA LYS A 106 -10.32 -4.32 -6.56
C LYS A 106 -8.81 -4.26 -6.46
N THR A 107 -8.23 -3.27 -7.14
CA THR A 107 -6.83 -2.90 -6.99
C THR A 107 -6.63 -2.18 -5.66
N ASP A 108 -5.46 -2.33 -5.06
CA ASP A 108 -5.12 -1.65 -3.81
C ASP A 108 -4.89 -0.14 -4.05
N PRO A 109 -5.67 0.75 -3.43
CA PRO A 109 -5.50 2.18 -3.60
C PRO A 109 -4.22 2.74 -2.92
N TYR A 110 -3.62 1.97 -2.01
CA TYR A 110 -2.38 2.32 -1.31
C TYR A 110 -1.15 1.56 -1.83
N ALA A 111 -1.27 0.87 -2.98
CA ALA A 111 -0.15 0.18 -3.57
C ALA A 111 0.96 1.15 -3.98
N GLN A 112 2.21 0.74 -3.76
CA GLN A 112 3.40 1.51 -4.14
C GLN A 112 3.85 1.25 -5.58
N GLY A 113 3.28 0.23 -6.23
CA GLY A 113 3.55 -0.12 -7.61
C GLY A 113 2.42 -0.92 -8.22
N TYR A 114 2.32 -0.86 -9.52
CA TYR A 114 1.28 -1.52 -10.31
C TYR A 114 1.90 -2.24 -11.51
N GLU A 115 1.24 -3.27 -12.00
CA GLU A 115 1.61 -3.88 -13.28
C GLU A 115 1.44 -2.90 -14.44
N LEU A 116 2.14 -3.17 -15.54
CA LEU A 116 2.00 -2.38 -16.76
C LEU A 116 0.61 -2.55 -17.36
N ARG A 117 0.08 -1.45 -17.91
CA ARG A 117 -1.19 -1.49 -18.63
C ARG A 117 -1.13 -2.48 -19.81
N PRO A 118 -2.20 -3.22 -20.08
CA PRO A 118 -3.57 -3.09 -19.60
C PRO A 118 -3.85 -3.75 -18.22
N GLY A 119 -2.88 -4.34 -17.60
CA GLY A 119 -3.02 -4.93 -16.28
C GLY A 119 -3.47 -3.91 -15.21
N THR A 120 -4.09 -4.38 -14.13
CA THR A 120 -4.61 -3.55 -13.06
C THR A 120 -4.29 -4.10 -11.66
N ALA A 121 -3.39 -5.08 -11.56
CA ALA A 121 -2.97 -5.60 -10.28
C ALA A 121 -1.94 -4.67 -9.61
N ALA A 122 -1.91 -4.71 -8.30
CA ALA A 122 -0.89 -4.06 -7.51
C ALA A 122 0.32 -4.99 -7.34
N LEU A 123 1.49 -4.42 -7.10
CA LEU A 123 2.73 -5.14 -6.81
C LEU A 123 2.96 -5.16 -5.29
N ALA A 124 3.18 -6.33 -4.73
CA ALA A 124 3.67 -6.47 -3.36
C ALA A 124 5.15 -6.03 -3.34
N THR A 125 5.38 -4.74 -3.21
CA THR A 125 6.73 -4.16 -3.20
C THR A 125 7.26 -4.04 -1.78
N PRO A 126 8.55 -4.32 -1.53
CA PRO A 126 9.19 -3.88 -0.31
C PRO A 126 9.16 -2.35 -0.28
N SER A 127 8.96 -1.77 0.89
CA SER A 127 9.09 -0.33 1.02
C SER A 127 10.50 0.07 0.61
N HIS A 128 10.62 0.81 -0.49
CA HIS A 128 11.90 1.36 -0.89
C HIS A 128 12.32 2.38 0.17
N GLN A 129 13.30 2.02 0.96
CA GLN A 129 14.00 2.98 1.81
C GLN A 129 14.93 3.81 0.92
N HIS A 130 14.35 4.81 0.24
CA HIS A 130 15.17 5.78 -0.46
C HIS A 130 16.00 6.56 0.56
N GLN A 131 17.32 6.50 0.41
CA GLN A 131 18.23 7.31 1.22
C GLN A 131 18.34 8.69 0.57
N TRP A 132 17.70 9.66 1.18
CA TRP A 132 17.79 11.06 0.76
C TRP A 132 19.20 11.58 0.98
N ARG A 133 19.78 12.22 -0.03
CA ARG A 133 21.11 12.87 0.03
C ARG A 133 20.99 14.40 -0.12
N ASP A 134 19.88 14.93 0.29
CA ASP A 134 19.46 16.31 0.13
C ASP A 134 19.62 17.16 1.41
N GLY A 135 20.37 16.67 2.40
CA GLY A 135 20.53 17.35 3.70
C GLY A 135 21.06 18.77 3.60
N GLU A 136 22.02 19.03 2.73
CA GLU A 136 22.54 20.39 2.50
C GLU A 136 21.46 21.31 1.91
N TRP A 137 20.73 20.82 0.92
CA TRP A 137 19.62 21.57 0.33
C TRP A 137 18.52 21.85 1.35
N MET A 138 18.18 20.88 2.18
CA MET A 138 17.18 21.05 3.25
C MET A 138 17.58 22.10 4.29
N GLN A 139 18.87 22.23 4.60
CA GLN A 139 19.39 23.29 5.49
C GLN A 139 19.35 24.66 4.81
N GLN A 140 19.79 24.75 3.55
CA GLN A 140 19.86 26.01 2.80
C GLN A 140 18.48 26.54 2.43
N ARG A 141 17.53 25.67 2.12
CA ARG A 141 16.19 26.03 1.68
C ARG A 141 15.44 26.90 2.71
N GLY A 142 15.68 26.73 4.02
CA GLY A 142 15.09 27.54 5.07
C GLY A 142 15.66 28.96 5.14
N GLN A 143 16.83 29.19 4.54
CA GLN A 143 17.51 30.49 4.50
C GLN A 143 17.34 31.19 3.15
N TRP A 144 16.72 30.52 2.18
CA TRP A 144 16.51 31.08 0.83
C TRP A 144 15.48 32.20 0.85
N ASP A 145 15.86 33.37 0.33
CA ASP A 145 14.93 34.48 0.10
C ASP A 145 14.08 34.21 -1.16
N TRP A 146 12.98 33.50 -0.97
CA TRP A 146 12.09 33.09 -2.04
C TRP A 146 11.30 34.26 -2.67
N LEU A 147 11.25 35.44 -1.99
CA LEU A 147 10.59 36.63 -2.51
C LEU A 147 11.48 37.43 -3.47
N HIS A 148 12.80 37.48 -3.20
CA HIS A 148 13.72 38.33 -3.97
C HIS A 148 14.79 37.51 -4.70
N GLY A 149 14.89 36.22 -4.43
CA GLY A 149 15.82 35.32 -5.12
C GLY A 149 15.40 35.06 -6.57
N ALA A 150 16.38 34.92 -7.46
CA ALA A 150 16.10 34.50 -8.84
C ALA A 150 15.55 33.06 -8.87
N ILE A 151 14.40 32.88 -9.51
CA ILE A 151 13.76 31.55 -9.65
C ILE A 151 13.65 31.25 -11.15
N ASN A 152 14.13 30.04 -11.54
CA ASN A 152 13.87 29.49 -12.86
C ASN A 152 12.84 28.37 -12.74
N ILE A 153 11.75 28.50 -13.47
CA ILE A 153 10.69 27.47 -13.53
C ILE A 153 10.75 26.82 -14.91
N TYR A 154 10.93 25.52 -14.94
CA TYR A 154 10.90 24.73 -16.15
C TYR A 154 9.85 23.63 -16.03
N GLU A 155 8.79 23.75 -16.82
CA GLU A 155 7.73 22.75 -16.85
C GLU A 155 8.10 21.64 -17.82
N VAL A 156 8.01 20.40 -17.36
CA VAL A 156 8.35 19.23 -18.13
C VAL A 156 7.39 18.08 -17.89
N HIS A 157 6.95 17.43 -18.96
CA HIS A 157 6.24 16.16 -18.89
C HIS A 157 7.25 15.00 -18.96
N ALA A 158 7.69 14.52 -17.82
CA ALA A 158 8.77 13.54 -17.71
C ALA A 158 8.55 12.28 -18.55
N GLY A 159 7.31 11.79 -18.66
CA GLY A 159 6.95 10.59 -19.43
C GLY A 159 7.10 10.72 -20.95
N SER A 160 7.20 11.96 -21.48
CA SER A 160 7.37 12.22 -22.90
C SER A 160 8.63 13.05 -23.24
N TRP A 161 9.41 13.45 -22.22
CA TRP A 161 10.58 14.28 -22.41
C TRP A 161 11.65 13.65 -23.31
N LYS A 162 12.02 12.41 -23.00
CA LYS A 162 12.94 11.62 -23.80
C LYS A 162 12.69 10.15 -23.56
N ARG A 163 12.58 9.39 -24.63
CA ARG A 163 12.45 7.92 -24.59
C ARG A 163 13.68 7.30 -25.25
N HIS A 164 14.12 6.17 -24.74
CA HIS A 164 15.01 5.33 -25.50
C HIS A 164 14.23 4.69 -26.66
N THR A 165 14.84 4.61 -27.81
CA THR A 165 14.35 3.76 -28.90
C THR A 165 14.75 2.34 -28.54
N ASP A 166 13.80 1.55 -28.10
CA ASP A 166 13.96 0.10 -27.90
C ASP A 166 13.93 -0.60 -29.27
#